data_f9a46eb058fe71d9e1ca9a067d0df95d
#
_entry.id   f9a46eb058fe71d9e1ca9a067d0df95d
#
_cell.length_a   1.000
_cell.length_b   1.000
_cell.length_c   1.000
_cell.angle_alpha   90.00
_cell.angle_beta   90.00
_cell.angle_gamma   90.00
#
_symmetry.space_group_name_H-M   'P 1'
#
loop_
_entity.id
_entity.type
_entity.pdbx_description
1 polymer ?
#
loop_
_entity_poly.entity_id
_entity_poly.type
_entity_poly.pdbx_seq_one_letter_code
_entity_poly.pdbx_strand_id
1 'polypeptide(L)'
;MRRIAAACSAILVSAALAAQAQTSPPASSGFEKKNYNYSEWTKGLFSEVVTVTHPGKMIFLAGVGAEDESGARGSIRHLGDFAGQCSYAYDKIKRLLAMHGATMNDVVKIVTYVTDIRNLPEAGKCRTEALAGAPQPVHTFLNISQLAWPGMLVEVDVIAIMKEP
;
A
#
# COMPACT_ATOMS: atom_id res chain seq x y z
N MET A 1 -33.19 -74.06 42.08
CA MET A 1 -32.86 -73.23 40.90
C MET A 1 -32.76 -71.80 41.37
N ARG A 2 -31.53 -71.32 41.54
CA ARG A 2 -31.26 -69.92 41.97
C ARG A 2 -30.77 -69.15 40.73
N ARG A 3 -31.50 -68.07 40.31
CA ARG A 3 -31.10 -67.16 39.30
C ARG A 3 -30.24 -66.08 39.91
N ILE A 4 -29.00 -65.93 39.38
CA ILE A 4 -28.07 -64.85 39.72
C ILE A 4 -28.32 -63.73 38.72
N ALA A 5 -28.76 -62.60 39.23
CA ALA A 5 -28.88 -61.37 38.42
C ALA A 5 -27.54 -60.62 38.50
N ALA A 6 -26.90 -60.46 37.32
CA ALA A 6 -25.71 -59.60 37.20
C ALA A 6 -26.13 -58.15 36.94
N ALA A 7 -25.77 -57.25 37.84
CA ALA A 7 -25.95 -55.82 37.66
C ALA A 7 -24.76 -55.23 36.93
N CYS A 8 -24.99 -54.72 35.71
CA CYS A 8 -24.00 -53.94 34.98
C CYS A 8 -24.07 -52.46 35.39
N SER A 9 -23.07 -52.02 36.14
CA SER A 9 -22.88 -50.58 36.43
C SER A 9 -22.18 -49.89 35.28
N ALA A 10 -22.90 -49.06 34.56
CA ALA A 10 -22.33 -48.20 33.54
C ALA A 10 -21.72 -46.94 34.20
N ILE A 11 -20.42 -46.78 34.14
CA ILE A 11 -19.69 -45.58 34.57
C ILE A 11 -19.73 -44.59 33.41
N LEU A 12 -20.52 -43.52 33.55
CA LEU A 12 -20.52 -42.37 32.65
C LEU A 12 -19.32 -41.46 33.02
N VAL A 13 -18.28 -41.50 32.20
CA VAL A 13 -17.18 -40.53 32.27
C VAL A 13 -17.57 -39.29 31.50
N SER A 14 -17.97 -38.24 32.21
CA SER A 14 -18.24 -36.92 31.61
C SER A 14 -16.89 -36.20 31.38
N ALA A 15 -16.40 -36.19 30.14
CA ALA A 15 -15.27 -35.37 29.76
C ALA A 15 -15.73 -33.90 29.60
N ALA A 16 -15.44 -33.08 30.59
CA ALA A 16 -15.60 -31.64 30.47
C ALA A 16 -14.50 -31.07 29.56
N LEU A 17 -14.84 -30.71 28.32
CA LEU A 17 -13.97 -29.93 27.44
C LEU A 17 -13.88 -28.49 27.99
N ALA A 18 -12.78 -28.18 28.67
CA ALA A 18 -12.47 -26.81 29.04
C ALA A 18 -12.08 -26.04 27.75
N ALA A 19 -12.99 -25.24 27.24
CA ALA A 19 -12.68 -24.29 26.17
C ALA A 19 -11.71 -23.26 26.73
N GLN A 20 -10.44 -23.36 26.34
CA GLN A 20 -9.45 -22.32 26.59
C GLN A 20 -9.85 -21.11 25.74
N ALA A 21 -10.41 -20.08 26.37
CA ALA A 21 -10.57 -18.79 25.76
C ALA A 21 -9.16 -18.25 25.41
N GLN A 22 -8.82 -18.26 24.13
CA GLN A 22 -7.63 -17.54 23.64
C GLN A 22 -7.89 -16.06 23.91
N THR A 23 -7.26 -15.52 24.94
CA THR A 23 -7.22 -14.08 25.17
C THR A 23 -6.38 -13.48 24.05
N SER A 24 -7.04 -12.89 23.06
CA SER A 24 -6.38 -12.05 22.07
C SER A 24 -5.61 -10.96 22.82
N PRO A 25 -4.36 -10.65 22.43
CA PRO A 25 -3.65 -9.53 23.03
C PRO A 25 -4.50 -8.26 22.89
N PRO A 26 -4.46 -7.36 23.87
CA PRO A 26 -5.23 -6.11 23.81
C PRO A 26 -4.91 -5.40 22.51
N ALA A 27 -5.93 -5.11 21.71
CA ALA A 27 -5.78 -4.35 20.48
C ALA A 27 -5.14 -3.01 20.85
N SER A 28 -4.03 -2.66 20.21
CA SER A 28 -3.45 -1.33 20.36
C SER A 28 -4.52 -0.31 19.95
N SER A 29 -4.92 0.58 20.83
CA SER A 29 -6.00 1.56 20.60
C SER A 29 -5.54 2.75 19.71
N GLY A 30 -4.40 2.67 19.05
CA GLY A 30 -3.79 3.74 18.28
C GLY A 30 -3.49 3.36 16.83
N PHE A 31 -3.39 4.39 15.99
CA PHE A 31 -2.93 4.25 14.60
C PHE A 31 -1.57 3.54 14.54
N GLU A 32 -1.48 2.50 13.75
CA GLU A 32 -0.23 1.80 13.50
C GLU A 32 -0.09 1.48 12.02
N LYS A 33 1.06 1.87 11.43
CA LYS A 33 1.46 1.51 10.07
C LYS A 33 2.73 0.69 10.12
N LYS A 34 2.70 -0.52 9.54
CA LYS A 34 3.86 -1.42 9.47
C LYS A 34 4.14 -1.84 8.04
N ASN A 35 5.41 -1.84 7.70
CA ASN A 35 5.93 -2.24 6.40
C ASN A 35 6.65 -3.59 6.52
N TYR A 36 6.36 -4.52 5.61
CA TYR A 36 6.93 -5.87 5.64
C TYR A 36 7.50 -6.25 4.29
N ASN A 37 8.62 -6.99 4.35
CA ASN A 37 9.22 -7.66 3.21
C ASN A 37 9.37 -9.15 3.51
N TYR A 38 8.81 -9.98 2.66
CA TYR A 38 9.01 -11.42 2.68
C TYR A 38 10.35 -11.78 2.02
N SER A 39 10.65 -11.12 0.90
CA SER A 39 11.83 -11.39 0.09
C SER A 39 12.98 -10.43 0.42
N GLU A 40 14.18 -10.95 0.56
CA GLU A 40 15.38 -10.12 0.82
C GLU A 40 15.64 -9.09 -0.30
N TRP A 41 15.38 -9.47 -1.57
CA TRP A 41 15.65 -8.62 -2.72
C TRP A 41 14.73 -7.39 -2.81
N THR A 42 13.58 -7.39 -2.14
CA THR A 42 12.65 -6.26 -2.12
C THR A 42 13.00 -5.18 -1.10
N LYS A 43 13.86 -5.53 -0.13
CA LYS A 43 14.26 -4.61 0.94
C LYS A 43 14.92 -3.36 0.38
N GLY A 44 14.44 -2.19 0.80
CA GLY A 44 14.91 -0.90 0.32
C GLY A 44 14.37 -0.48 -1.04
N LEU A 45 13.71 -1.39 -1.78
CA LEU A 45 13.06 -1.07 -3.05
C LEU A 45 11.58 -0.72 -2.85
N PHE A 46 10.83 -1.62 -2.25
CA PHE A 46 9.40 -1.42 -1.91
C PHE A 46 9.01 -2.39 -0.81
N SER A 47 7.90 -2.14 -0.13
CA SER A 47 7.29 -3.13 0.77
C SER A 47 6.41 -4.09 -0.01
N GLU A 48 6.48 -5.38 0.30
CA GLU A 48 5.56 -6.37 -0.26
C GLU A 48 4.19 -6.29 0.40
N VAL A 49 4.15 -5.90 1.70
CA VAL A 49 2.94 -5.69 2.47
C VAL A 49 3.07 -4.44 3.33
N VAL A 50 2.02 -3.64 3.37
CA VAL A 50 1.82 -2.59 4.38
C VAL A 50 0.52 -2.89 5.10
N THR A 51 0.56 -2.95 6.42
CA THR A 51 -0.65 -3.04 7.25
C THR A 51 -0.91 -1.71 7.92
N VAL A 52 -2.18 -1.34 8.02
CA VAL A 52 -2.62 -0.16 8.78
C VAL A 52 -3.73 -0.59 9.73
N THR A 53 -3.54 -0.33 11.01
CA THR A 53 -4.52 -0.61 12.07
C THR A 53 -5.06 0.72 12.57
N HIS A 54 -6.37 0.78 12.82
CA HIS A 54 -7.08 2.01 13.21
C HIS A 54 -6.76 3.17 12.26
N PRO A 55 -7.05 3.02 10.94
CA PRO A 55 -6.81 4.07 9.98
C PRO A 55 -7.67 5.29 10.33
N GLY A 56 -7.06 6.46 10.28
CA GLY A 56 -7.78 7.71 10.33
C GLY A 56 -8.17 8.17 8.91
N LYS A 57 -7.69 9.33 8.50
CA LYS A 57 -7.99 9.88 7.17
C LYS A 57 -7.30 9.09 6.07
N MET A 58 -8.08 8.61 5.11
CA MET A 58 -7.58 7.97 3.89
C MET A 58 -7.65 8.96 2.72
N ILE A 59 -6.59 9.00 1.92
CA ILE A 59 -6.46 9.89 0.76
C ILE A 59 -6.16 9.01 -0.46
N PHE A 60 -7.01 9.13 -1.47
CA PHE A 60 -6.86 8.46 -2.76
C PHE A 60 -6.58 9.52 -3.80
N LEU A 61 -5.42 9.50 -4.43
CA LEU A 61 -5.15 10.34 -5.59
C LEU A 61 -5.58 9.59 -6.85
N ALA A 62 -6.11 10.32 -7.82
CA ALA A 62 -6.22 9.82 -9.19
C ALA A 62 -4.82 9.67 -9.80
N GLY A 63 -4.73 9.07 -10.98
CA GLY A 63 -3.47 9.04 -11.73
C GLY A 63 -2.90 10.45 -11.90
N VAL A 64 -1.65 10.63 -11.49
CA VAL A 64 -0.93 11.91 -11.54
C VAL A 64 0.22 11.78 -12.53
N GLY A 65 0.15 12.51 -13.62
CA GLY A 65 1.20 12.59 -14.63
C GLY A 65 1.75 14.01 -14.78
N ALA A 66 2.40 14.27 -15.90
CA ALA A 66 2.99 15.56 -16.21
C ALA A 66 2.05 16.53 -16.93
N GLU A 67 0.74 16.37 -16.79
CA GLU A 67 -0.22 17.35 -17.33
C GLU A 67 0.03 18.73 -16.71
N ASP A 68 0.06 19.73 -17.57
CA ASP A 68 0.27 21.11 -17.16
C ASP A 68 -1.00 21.66 -16.49
N GLU A 69 -0.93 21.96 -15.19
CA GLU A 69 -2.06 22.46 -14.39
C GLU A 69 -2.50 23.87 -14.83
N SER A 70 -1.63 24.63 -15.46
CA SER A 70 -1.87 25.99 -15.94
C SER A 70 -2.05 26.09 -17.47
N GLY A 71 -1.82 25.00 -18.18
CA GLY A 71 -1.91 24.91 -19.62
C GLY A 71 -3.32 24.59 -20.14
N ALA A 72 -3.45 24.48 -21.45
CA ALA A 72 -4.67 23.96 -22.06
C ALA A 72 -4.84 22.47 -21.70
N ARG A 73 -6.09 22.00 -21.71
CA ARG A 73 -6.42 20.59 -21.44
C ARG A 73 -5.59 19.66 -22.35
N GLY A 74 -4.87 18.72 -21.75
CA GLY A 74 -4.02 17.77 -22.48
C GLY A 74 -2.62 18.28 -22.78
N SER A 75 -2.27 19.50 -22.35
CA SER A 75 -0.89 19.97 -22.42
C SER A 75 -0.02 19.16 -21.46
N ILE A 76 1.12 18.68 -21.95
CA ILE A 76 2.07 17.87 -21.18
C ILE A 76 3.37 18.64 -21.03
N ARG A 77 3.85 18.76 -19.79
CA ARG A 77 5.18 19.29 -19.48
C ARG A 77 6.25 18.24 -19.78
N HIS A 78 7.45 18.70 -20.08
CA HIS A 78 8.61 17.83 -20.31
C HIS A 78 8.36 16.78 -21.43
N LEU A 79 7.77 17.20 -22.55
CA LEU A 79 7.52 16.31 -23.69
C LEU A 79 8.83 15.61 -24.13
N GLY A 80 8.75 14.27 -24.22
CA GLY A 80 9.88 13.43 -24.60
C GLY A 80 10.96 13.22 -23.53
N ASP A 81 10.81 13.85 -22.36
CA ASP A 81 11.72 13.71 -21.22
C ASP A 81 11.06 12.93 -20.08
N PHE A 82 11.37 11.64 -19.96
CA PHE A 82 10.81 10.78 -18.93
C PHE A 82 11.17 11.25 -17.52
N ALA A 83 12.44 11.61 -17.27
CA ALA A 83 12.91 12.04 -15.95
C ALA A 83 12.20 13.32 -15.50
N GLY A 84 12.06 14.29 -16.40
CA GLY A 84 11.33 15.52 -16.15
C GLY A 84 9.86 15.27 -15.87
N GLN A 85 9.18 14.40 -16.64
CA GLN A 85 7.78 14.05 -16.38
C GLN A 85 7.59 13.34 -15.04
N CYS A 86 8.47 12.40 -14.71
CA CYS A 86 8.42 11.67 -13.46
C CYS A 86 8.60 12.59 -12.25
N SER A 87 9.62 13.45 -12.28
CA SER A 87 9.88 14.42 -11.21
C SER A 87 8.70 15.35 -11.02
N TYR A 88 8.14 15.88 -12.11
CA TYR A 88 6.98 16.76 -12.07
C TYR A 88 5.73 16.07 -11.49
N ALA A 89 5.48 14.82 -11.88
CA ALA A 89 4.37 14.03 -11.33
C ALA A 89 4.49 13.85 -9.81
N TYR A 90 5.67 13.49 -9.31
CA TYR A 90 5.88 13.36 -7.86
C TYR A 90 5.81 14.69 -7.11
N ASP A 91 6.22 15.79 -7.71
CA ASP A 91 6.06 17.12 -7.09
C ASP A 91 4.58 17.52 -7.01
N LYS A 92 3.76 17.16 -8.02
CA LYS A 92 2.30 17.31 -7.93
C LYS A 92 1.73 16.45 -6.80
N ILE A 93 2.14 15.18 -6.69
CA ILE A 93 1.70 14.28 -5.61
C ILE A 93 2.01 14.88 -4.25
N LYS A 94 3.22 15.39 -4.03
CA LYS A 94 3.59 16.06 -2.77
C LYS A 94 2.69 17.26 -2.46
N ARG A 95 2.39 18.10 -3.46
CA ARG A 95 1.48 19.24 -3.29
C ARG A 95 0.06 18.80 -2.97
N LEU A 96 -0.47 17.80 -3.68
CA LEU A 96 -1.81 17.26 -3.44
C LEU A 96 -1.94 16.65 -2.04
N LEU A 97 -0.95 15.88 -1.59
CA LEU A 97 -0.92 15.33 -0.24
C LEU A 97 -0.88 16.46 0.81
N ALA A 98 -0.04 17.47 0.61
CA ALA A 98 0.10 18.60 1.53
C ALA A 98 -1.18 19.42 1.69
N MET A 99 -1.98 19.57 0.63
CA MET A 99 -3.32 20.21 0.69
C MET A 99 -4.27 19.50 1.66
N HIS A 100 -4.00 18.24 1.98
CA HIS A 100 -4.80 17.42 2.88
C HIS A 100 -4.09 17.14 4.22
N GLY A 101 -2.93 17.77 4.47
CA GLY A 101 -2.14 17.61 5.68
C GLY A 101 -1.26 16.36 5.70
N ALA A 102 -1.15 15.66 4.56
CA ALA A 102 -0.35 14.46 4.40
C ALA A 102 1.02 14.73 3.76
N THR A 103 1.90 13.77 3.89
CA THR A 103 3.26 13.77 3.31
C THR A 103 3.54 12.43 2.64
N MET A 104 4.70 12.28 2.03
CA MET A 104 5.15 10.99 1.49
C MET A 104 5.30 9.92 2.58
N ASN A 105 5.46 10.30 3.86
CA ASN A 105 5.48 9.35 4.97
C ASN A 105 4.15 8.61 5.18
N ASP A 106 3.05 9.20 4.73
CA ASP A 106 1.71 8.66 4.91
C ASP A 106 1.31 7.73 3.76
N VAL A 107 2.11 7.69 2.69
CA VAL A 107 1.86 6.84 1.52
C VAL A 107 1.98 5.37 1.90
N VAL A 108 0.97 4.59 1.53
CA VAL A 108 0.91 3.14 1.76
C VAL A 108 1.00 2.35 0.46
N LYS A 109 0.56 2.92 -0.65
CA LYS A 109 0.60 2.27 -1.97
C LYS A 109 0.93 3.25 -3.08
N ILE A 110 1.75 2.79 -4.02
CA ILE A 110 2.03 3.44 -5.29
C ILE A 110 1.79 2.43 -6.41
N VAL A 111 1.13 2.86 -7.49
CA VAL A 111 1.13 2.16 -8.77
C VAL A 111 1.73 3.10 -9.80
N THR A 112 2.73 2.65 -10.52
CA THR A 112 3.37 3.42 -11.60
C THR A 112 3.07 2.77 -12.93
N TYR A 113 2.51 3.55 -13.84
CA TYR A 113 2.25 3.18 -15.23
C TYR A 113 3.24 3.89 -16.13
N VAL A 114 3.86 3.16 -17.06
CA VAL A 114 4.76 3.71 -18.06
C VAL A 114 4.39 3.21 -19.45
N THR A 115 4.71 3.98 -20.47
CA THR A 115 4.48 3.58 -21.86
C THR A 115 5.68 2.85 -22.47
N ASP A 116 6.81 2.80 -21.78
CA ASP A 116 8.00 2.08 -22.19
C ASP A 116 8.71 1.46 -20.97
N ILE A 117 8.82 0.12 -20.96
CA ILE A 117 9.45 -0.63 -19.86
C ILE A 117 10.93 -0.29 -19.68
N ARG A 118 11.60 0.21 -20.69
CA ARG A 118 13.02 0.61 -20.63
C ARG A 118 13.24 1.76 -19.65
N ASN A 119 12.18 2.48 -19.28
CA ASN A 119 12.22 3.54 -18.27
C ASN A 119 12.19 3.01 -16.81
N LEU A 120 12.13 1.69 -16.58
CA LEU A 120 12.11 1.11 -15.24
C LEU A 120 13.24 1.61 -14.32
N PRO A 121 14.52 1.67 -14.77
CA PRO A 121 15.59 2.16 -13.90
C PRO A 121 15.41 3.64 -13.51
N GLU A 122 15.01 4.48 -14.45
CA GLU A 122 14.82 5.92 -14.20
C GLU A 122 13.57 6.17 -13.32
N ALA A 123 12.49 5.42 -13.55
CA ALA A 123 11.31 5.45 -12.67
C ALA A 123 11.65 5.04 -11.24
N GLY A 124 12.50 4.03 -11.06
CA GLY A 124 12.99 3.59 -9.75
C GLY A 124 13.77 4.67 -9.02
N LYS A 125 14.70 5.34 -9.74
CA LYS A 125 15.50 6.46 -9.22
C LYS A 125 14.58 7.62 -8.81
N CYS A 126 13.73 8.07 -9.71
CA CYS A 126 12.77 9.16 -9.48
C CYS A 126 11.88 8.90 -8.26
N ARG A 127 11.32 7.69 -8.14
CA ARG A 127 10.51 7.30 -6.97
C ARG A 127 11.34 7.34 -5.68
N THR A 128 12.55 6.81 -5.69
CA THR A 128 13.44 6.81 -4.51
C THR A 128 13.75 8.22 -4.06
N GLU A 129 14.03 9.12 -4.98
CA GLU A 129 14.26 10.54 -4.68
C GLU A 129 13.00 11.21 -4.13
N ALA A 130 11.84 10.92 -4.71
CA ALA A 130 10.56 11.46 -4.24
C ALA A 130 10.20 11.01 -2.83
N LEU A 131 10.53 9.75 -2.49
CA LEU A 131 10.28 9.14 -1.19
C LEU A 131 11.36 9.47 -0.15
N ALA A 132 12.40 10.21 -0.48
CA ALA A 132 13.61 10.41 0.33
C ALA A 132 13.33 10.45 1.85
N GLY A 133 13.77 9.43 2.58
CA GLY A 133 13.58 9.27 4.03
C GLY A 133 12.21 8.71 4.45
N ALA A 134 11.23 8.58 3.57
CA ALA A 134 9.95 7.95 3.87
C ALA A 134 10.03 6.41 3.83
N PRO A 135 9.22 5.69 4.64
CA PRO A 135 9.09 4.25 4.52
C PRO A 135 8.62 3.85 3.11
N GLN A 136 9.23 2.81 2.56
CA GLN A 136 8.87 2.34 1.20
C GLN A 136 7.44 1.78 1.20
N PRO A 137 6.50 2.33 0.42
CA PRO A 137 5.15 1.78 0.30
C PRO A 137 5.13 0.46 -0.49
N VAL A 138 3.99 -0.22 -0.53
CA VAL A 138 3.80 -1.28 -1.54
C VAL A 138 3.80 -0.65 -2.92
N HIS A 139 4.44 -1.32 -3.89
CA HIS A 139 4.60 -0.77 -5.23
C HIS A 139 4.24 -1.79 -6.30
N THR A 140 3.50 -1.33 -7.30
CA THR A 140 3.24 -2.07 -8.54
C THR A 140 3.74 -1.23 -9.71
N PHE A 141 4.48 -1.84 -10.62
CA PHE A 141 4.98 -1.18 -11.83
C PHE A 141 4.42 -1.87 -13.06
N LEU A 142 3.82 -1.11 -13.97
CA LEU A 142 3.13 -1.61 -15.14
C LEU A 142 3.58 -0.88 -16.40
N ASN A 143 3.86 -1.66 -17.46
CA ASN A 143 3.98 -1.11 -18.80
C ASN A 143 2.62 -1.24 -19.48
N ILE A 144 2.13 -0.14 -20.05
CA ILE A 144 0.84 -0.07 -20.75
C ILE A 144 1.05 0.51 -22.15
N SER A 145 0.08 0.32 -23.02
CA SER A 145 0.19 0.78 -24.43
C SER A 145 0.11 2.29 -24.56
N GLN A 146 -0.66 2.97 -23.70
CA GLN A 146 -0.90 4.42 -23.78
C GLN A 146 -1.49 4.95 -22.47
N LEU A 147 -1.14 6.17 -22.12
CA LEU A 147 -1.77 6.99 -21.09
C LEU A 147 -2.86 7.91 -21.70
N ALA A 148 -3.56 8.64 -20.83
CA ALA A 148 -4.74 9.42 -21.21
C ALA A 148 -4.46 10.47 -22.29
N TRP A 149 -3.27 11.05 -22.33
CA TRP A 149 -2.90 12.10 -23.30
C TRP A 149 -1.67 11.71 -24.10
N PRO A 150 -1.65 12.05 -25.41
CA PRO A 150 -0.43 11.90 -26.22
C PRO A 150 0.74 12.64 -25.59
N GLY A 151 1.91 11.99 -25.55
CA GLY A 151 3.13 12.56 -24.97
C GLY A 151 3.32 12.31 -23.48
N MET A 152 2.32 11.76 -22.76
CA MET A 152 2.53 11.23 -21.40
C MET A 152 3.38 9.95 -21.46
N LEU A 153 4.41 9.89 -20.62
CA LEU A 153 5.33 8.75 -20.51
C LEU A 153 5.17 7.99 -19.18
N VAL A 154 4.63 8.66 -18.17
CA VAL A 154 4.45 8.12 -16.82
C VAL A 154 3.21 8.70 -16.18
N GLU A 155 2.54 7.85 -15.37
CA GLU A 155 1.44 8.22 -14.48
C GLU A 155 1.56 7.44 -13.18
N VAL A 156 1.19 8.05 -12.05
CA VAL A 156 1.38 7.48 -10.73
C VAL A 156 0.11 7.59 -9.90
N ASP A 157 -0.46 6.45 -9.46
CA ASP A 157 -1.54 6.39 -8.48
C ASP A 157 -0.97 6.29 -7.08
N VAL A 158 -1.58 6.99 -6.12
CA VAL A 158 -1.14 7.00 -4.73
C VAL A 158 -2.31 6.82 -3.78
N ILE A 159 -2.10 5.97 -2.76
CA ILE A 159 -2.97 5.89 -1.58
C ILE A 159 -2.14 6.26 -0.37
N ALA A 160 -2.62 7.20 0.43
CA ALA A 160 -2.03 7.60 1.70
C ALA A 160 -3.03 7.42 2.85
N ILE A 161 -2.53 7.08 4.04
CA ILE A 161 -3.35 6.88 5.24
C ILE A 161 -2.64 7.55 6.41
N MET A 162 -3.35 8.47 7.06
CA MET A 162 -2.88 9.22 8.23
C MET A 162 -3.56 8.70 9.50
N LYS A 163 -2.94 8.97 10.65
CA LYS A 163 -3.70 8.96 11.92
C LYS A 163 -4.76 10.07 11.90
N GLU A 164 -5.81 9.90 12.67
CA GLU A 164 -6.70 11.01 12.95
C GLU A 164 -5.95 12.15 13.65
N PRO A 165 -6.32 13.43 13.36
CA PRO A 165 -5.72 14.58 14.01
C PRO A 165 -5.86 14.56 15.52
#